data_926ef27bcff346014033a5ce52fae318
#
_entry.id   926ef27bcff346014033a5ce52fae318
#
_cell.length_a   1.000
_cell.length_b   1.000
_cell.length_c   1.000
_cell.angle_alpha   90.00
_cell.angle_beta   90.00
_cell.angle_gamma   90.00
#
_symmetry.space_group_name_H-M   'P 1'
#
loop_
_entity.id
_entity.type
_entity.pdbx_description
1 polymer ?
#
loop_
_entity_poly.entity_id
_entity_poly.type
_entity_poly.pdbx_seq_one_letter_code
_entity_poly.pdbx_strand_id
1 'polypeptide(L)'
;VPAGGLMLGLAAAGNLTASHGHVFKVLFGSISFVLLLLFLTKAVLAAGAVREDLKNPAIAGIAGTCPMGIMVLSGYIQPFSPSAGYLMWLAGIAIHCVLIIYFTITFMPGFRVPDVLPSYFVVYVGIAAACLTAPAYNALGTGRVLFWFGFAAYLILLPLLTYRALAIKSIPEPLLPTLTIFAAPASLCLAGYLKLFPAVNMTVFWLLTFLALIMLFAVLLYLPKLLRLKFYPSYSAFTFPLVISAIALKDADMFLSETPMGVPALGYLAGLAEVPAVMLVVYVLIRYTGFMFLQHVNVGPPQAHSVSK
;
A
#
# COMPACT_ATOMS: atom_id res chain seq x y z
N VAL A 1 2.10 13.81 -0.48
CA VAL A 1 2.00 12.51 -1.19
C VAL A 1 2.26 11.33 -0.26
N PRO A 2 3.27 11.30 0.63
CA PRO A 2 3.54 10.12 1.47
C PRO A 2 2.38 9.66 2.38
N ALA A 3 1.50 10.56 2.81
CA ALA A 3 0.32 10.20 3.60
C ALA A 3 -0.67 9.24 2.89
N GLY A 4 -0.56 9.10 1.56
CA GLY A 4 -1.34 8.10 0.80
C GLY A 4 -1.12 6.67 1.27
N GLY A 5 0.11 6.33 1.69
CA GLY A 5 0.41 5.02 2.27
C GLY A 5 -0.32 4.76 3.59
N LEU A 6 -0.42 5.78 4.47
CA LEU A 6 -1.18 5.67 5.72
C LEU A 6 -2.70 5.55 5.44
N MET A 7 -3.23 6.33 4.49
CA MET A 7 -4.62 6.23 4.05
C MET A 7 -4.95 4.81 3.57
N LEU A 8 -4.13 4.26 2.67
CA LEU A 8 -4.28 2.88 2.18
C LEU A 8 -4.17 1.85 3.32
N GLY A 9 -3.19 2.03 4.22
CA GLY A 9 -2.99 1.16 5.37
C GLY A 9 -4.18 1.13 6.32
N LEU A 10 -4.79 2.30 6.60
CA LEU A 10 -5.99 2.42 7.42
C LEU A 10 -7.20 1.74 6.75
N ALA A 11 -7.43 1.98 5.45
CA ALA A 11 -8.51 1.31 4.72
C ALA A 11 -8.37 -0.22 4.76
N ALA A 12 -7.15 -0.73 4.57
CA ALA A 12 -6.87 -2.16 4.65
C ALA A 12 -7.00 -2.70 6.08
N ALA A 13 -6.53 -1.96 7.10
CA ALA A 13 -6.66 -2.36 8.50
C ALA A 13 -8.11 -2.49 8.95
N GLY A 14 -8.99 -1.61 8.49
CA GLY A 14 -10.42 -1.74 8.75
C GLY A 14 -11.03 -3.01 8.15
N ASN A 15 -10.58 -3.42 6.95
CA ASN A 15 -11.01 -4.69 6.36
C ASN A 15 -10.42 -5.90 7.12
N LEU A 16 -9.15 -5.83 7.54
CA LEU A 16 -8.50 -6.89 8.33
C LEU A 16 -9.24 -7.13 9.65
N THR A 17 -9.57 -6.06 10.37
CA THR A 17 -10.19 -6.12 11.71
C THR A 17 -11.72 -6.25 11.69
N ALA A 18 -12.34 -6.30 10.51
CA ALA A 18 -13.80 -6.41 10.36
C ALA A 18 -14.37 -7.68 11.05
N SER A 19 -13.60 -8.76 11.15
CA SER A 19 -13.99 -9.99 11.84
C SER A 19 -14.08 -9.83 13.37
N HIS A 20 -13.42 -8.84 13.96
CA HIS A 20 -13.49 -8.54 15.40
C HIS A 20 -14.63 -7.56 15.75
N GLY A 21 -15.24 -6.95 14.75
CA GLY A 21 -16.41 -6.07 14.91
C GLY A 21 -16.50 -5.00 13.85
N HIS A 22 -17.72 -4.69 13.44
CA HIS A 22 -18.00 -3.68 12.43
C HIS A 22 -17.48 -2.27 12.82
N VAL A 23 -17.41 -1.99 14.12
CA VAL A 23 -16.91 -0.71 14.65
C VAL A 23 -15.47 -0.43 14.21
N PHE A 24 -14.59 -1.43 14.22
CA PHE A 24 -13.21 -1.26 13.78
C PHE A 24 -13.12 -0.94 12.28
N LYS A 25 -13.94 -1.61 11.46
CA LYS A 25 -14.02 -1.31 10.02
C LYS A 25 -14.44 0.13 9.79
N VAL A 26 -15.50 0.59 10.47
CA VAL A 26 -16.00 1.97 10.35
C VAL A 26 -14.96 2.97 10.84
N LEU A 27 -14.34 2.74 11.99
CA LEU A 27 -13.35 3.65 12.56
C LEU A 27 -12.16 3.87 11.62
N PHE A 28 -11.47 2.80 11.23
CA PHE A 28 -10.31 2.90 10.34
C PHE A 28 -10.70 3.43 8.95
N GLY A 29 -11.84 3.00 8.42
CA GLY A 29 -12.38 3.47 7.15
C GLY A 29 -12.67 4.97 7.18
N SER A 30 -13.32 5.48 8.23
CA SER A 30 -13.62 6.91 8.37
C SER A 30 -12.37 7.78 8.44
N ILE A 31 -11.36 7.36 9.22
CA ILE A 31 -10.07 8.08 9.28
C ILE A 31 -9.39 8.06 7.90
N SER A 32 -9.43 6.93 7.20
CA SER A 32 -8.89 6.81 5.85
C SER A 32 -9.62 7.74 4.86
N PHE A 33 -10.95 7.86 4.95
CA PHE A 33 -11.74 8.80 4.15
C PHE A 33 -11.38 10.26 4.41
N VAL A 34 -11.20 10.65 5.67
CA VAL A 34 -10.73 12.00 6.03
C VAL A 34 -9.38 12.29 5.36
N LEU A 35 -8.43 11.34 5.41
CA LEU A 35 -7.14 11.50 4.72
C LEU A 35 -7.30 11.60 3.20
N LEU A 36 -8.22 10.85 2.60
CA LEU A 36 -8.53 10.97 1.17
C LEU A 36 -9.05 12.38 0.84
N LEU A 37 -10.00 12.90 1.62
CA LEU A 37 -10.53 14.26 1.41
C LEU A 37 -9.44 15.32 1.53
N LEU A 38 -8.57 15.23 2.54
CA LEU A 38 -7.43 16.13 2.68
C LEU A 38 -6.46 16.03 1.50
N PHE A 39 -6.23 14.81 0.98
CA PHE A 39 -5.39 14.62 -0.20
C PHE A 39 -6.01 15.23 -1.46
N LEU A 40 -7.31 15.02 -1.69
CA LEU A 40 -8.05 15.61 -2.82
C LEU A 40 -8.07 17.14 -2.73
N THR A 41 -8.31 17.69 -1.53
CA THR A 41 -8.25 19.13 -1.29
C THR A 41 -6.87 19.70 -1.65
N LYS A 42 -5.79 19.05 -1.20
CA LYS A 42 -4.43 19.44 -1.59
C LYS A 42 -4.22 19.33 -3.10
N ALA A 43 -4.71 18.28 -3.73
CA ALA A 43 -4.55 18.08 -5.17
C ALA A 43 -5.24 19.19 -5.99
N VAL A 44 -6.37 19.71 -5.52
CA VAL A 44 -7.10 20.80 -6.17
C VAL A 44 -6.47 22.17 -5.84
N LEU A 45 -6.28 22.48 -4.55
CA LEU A 45 -5.85 23.80 -4.11
C LEU A 45 -4.34 24.06 -4.33
N ALA A 46 -3.53 23.01 -4.39
CA ALA A 46 -2.07 23.09 -4.54
C ALA A 46 -1.56 22.19 -5.67
N ALA A 47 -2.28 22.17 -6.79
CA ALA A 47 -1.94 21.32 -7.96
C ALA A 47 -0.49 21.52 -8.46
N GLY A 48 0.01 22.76 -8.42
CA GLY A 48 1.40 23.08 -8.76
C GLY A 48 2.41 22.38 -7.85
N ALA A 49 2.17 22.37 -6.53
CA ALA A 49 3.03 21.68 -5.58
C ALA A 49 2.98 20.16 -5.76
N VAL A 50 1.81 19.59 -6.05
CA VAL A 50 1.68 18.15 -6.35
C VAL A 50 2.46 17.79 -7.62
N ARG A 51 2.37 18.63 -8.66
CA ARG A 51 3.12 18.43 -9.91
C ARG A 51 4.63 18.50 -9.69
N GLU A 52 5.10 19.40 -8.83
CA GLU A 52 6.51 19.48 -8.46
C GLU A 52 6.96 18.26 -7.65
N ASP A 53 6.16 17.83 -6.66
CA ASP A 53 6.38 16.61 -5.88
C ASP A 53 6.57 15.38 -6.81
N LEU A 54 5.75 15.24 -7.86
CA LEU A 54 5.82 14.11 -8.80
C LEU A 54 7.06 14.09 -9.69
N LYS A 55 7.83 15.17 -9.79
CA LYS A 55 9.13 15.16 -10.49
C LYS A 55 10.20 14.36 -9.73
N ASN A 56 10.01 14.15 -8.43
CA ASN A 56 10.91 13.32 -7.64
C ASN A 56 10.52 11.83 -7.78
N PRO A 57 11.40 10.94 -8.26
CA PRO A 57 11.07 9.52 -8.49
C PRO A 57 10.67 8.78 -7.21
N ALA A 58 11.23 9.15 -6.04
CA ALA A 58 10.85 8.55 -4.78
C ALA A 58 9.40 8.90 -4.38
N ILE A 59 9.00 10.17 -4.61
CA ILE A 59 7.65 10.64 -4.30
C ILE A 59 6.65 10.13 -5.33
N ALA A 60 7.00 10.19 -6.62
CA ALA A 60 6.18 9.65 -7.70
C ALA A 60 5.94 8.13 -7.52
N GLY A 61 6.99 7.40 -7.10
CA GLY A 61 6.87 5.96 -6.84
C GLY A 61 5.85 5.62 -5.75
N ILE A 62 5.82 6.37 -4.64
CA ILE A 62 4.84 6.13 -3.56
C ILE A 62 3.47 6.77 -3.82
N ALA A 63 3.33 7.64 -4.82
CA ALA A 63 2.06 8.27 -5.18
C ALA A 63 0.98 7.24 -5.55
N GLY A 64 1.37 6.06 -6.06
CA GLY A 64 0.46 4.95 -6.36
C GLY A 64 -0.33 4.43 -5.16
N THR A 65 0.11 4.71 -3.93
CA THR A 65 -0.66 4.36 -2.72
C THR A 65 -1.99 5.10 -2.64
N CYS A 66 -2.10 6.30 -3.25
CA CYS A 66 -3.34 7.05 -3.26
C CYS A 66 -4.43 6.36 -4.11
N PRO A 67 -4.24 6.06 -5.40
CA PRO A 67 -5.24 5.33 -6.18
C PRO A 67 -5.50 3.91 -5.65
N MET A 68 -4.50 3.22 -5.08
CA MET A 68 -4.73 1.96 -4.37
C MET A 68 -5.72 2.14 -3.20
N GLY A 69 -5.55 3.20 -2.40
CA GLY A 69 -6.46 3.53 -1.31
C GLY A 69 -7.87 3.83 -1.82
N ILE A 70 -8.01 4.54 -2.94
CA ILE A 70 -9.30 4.80 -3.60
C ILE A 70 -9.99 3.49 -3.99
N MET A 71 -9.24 2.54 -4.61
CA MET A 71 -9.78 1.22 -4.96
C MET A 71 -10.26 0.44 -3.74
N VAL A 72 -9.51 0.44 -2.64
CA VAL A 72 -9.88 -0.27 -1.40
C VAL A 72 -11.07 0.42 -0.72
N LEU A 73 -11.07 1.76 -0.62
CA LEU A 73 -12.15 2.55 -0.02
C LEU A 73 -13.46 2.46 -0.81
N SER A 74 -13.40 2.17 -2.11
CA SER A 74 -14.61 1.94 -2.91
C SER A 74 -15.49 0.84 -2.31
N GLY A 75 -14.87 -0.21 -1.75
CA GLY A 75 -15.57 -1.30 -1.07
C GLY A 75 -16.29 -0.90 0.21
N TYR A 76 -15.96 0.25 0.81
CA TYR A 76 -16.70 0.82 1.94
C TYR A 76 -17.96 1.57 1.49
N ILE A 77 -17.93 2.12 0.27
CA ILE A 77 -19.08 2.84 -0.33
C ILE A 77 -20.07 1.87 -0.96
N GLN A 78 -19.58 0.73 -1.46
CA GLN A 78 -20.38 -0.23 -2.21
C GLN A 78 -21.70 -0.65 -1.50
N PRO A 79 -21.75 -0.92 -0.18
CA PRO A 79 -22.99 -1.30 0.50
C PRO A 79 -24.04 -0.20 0.54
N PHE A 80 -23.64 1.08 0.47
CA PHE A 80 -24.53 2.24 0.52
C PHE A 80 -24.95 2.69 -0.89
N SER A 81 -24.01 2.63 -1.84
CA SER A 81 -24.24 3.01 -3.23
C SER A 81 -23.32 2.19 -4.14
N PRO A 82 -23.84 1.05 -4.70
CA PRO A 82 -23.04 0.20 -5.60
C PRO A 82 -22.47 0.97 -6.80
N SER A 83 -23.27 1.88 -7.39
CA SER A 83 -22.82 2.68 -8.54
C SER A 83 -21.71 3.66 -8.18
N ALA A 84 -21.84 4.37 -7.04
CA ALA A 84 -20.78 5.29 -6.57
C ALA A 84 -19.51 4.53 -6.21
N GLY A 85 -19.63 3.38 -5.53
CA GLY A 85 -18.50 2.50 -5.25
C GLY A 85 -17.81 2.03 -6.53
N TYR A 86 -18.56 1.60 -7.52
CA TYR A 86 -18.01 1.17 -8.81
C TYR A 86 -17.29 2.30 -9.56
N LEU A 87 -17.89 3.48 -9.62
CA LEU A 87 -17.24 4.64 -10.23
C LEU A 87 -15.94 5.03 -9.51
N MET A 88 -15.96 4.99 -8.18
CA MET A 88 -14.77 5.25 -7.37
C MET A 88 -13.66 4.21 -7.63
N TRP A 89 -14.02 2.94 -7.77
CA TRP A 89 -13.11 1.86 -8.13
C TRP A 89 -12.47 2.07 -9.50
N LEU A 90 -13.30 2.38 -10.52
CA LEU A 90 -12.81 2.70 -11.88
C LEU A 90 -11.91 3.93 -11.89
N ALA A 91 -12.26 4.98 -11.14
CA ALA A 91 -11.43 6.18 -11.02
C ALA A 91 -10.06 5.84 -10.40
N GLY A 92 -10.03 4.99 -9.36
CA GLY A 92 -8.79 4.49 -8.78
C GLY A 92 -7.91 3.77 -9.79
N ILE A 93 -8.49 2.85 -10.58
CA ILE A 93 -7.77 2.13 -11.65
C ILE A 93 -7.25 3.12 -12.69
N ALA A 94 -8.08 4.03 -13.19
CA ALA A 94 -7.71 5.00 -14.22
C ALA A 94 -6.54 5.90 -13.76
N ILE A 95 -6.62 6.44 -12.54
CA ILE A 95 -5.54 7.26 -11.95
C ILE A 95 -4.26 6.43 -11.82
N HIS A 96 -4.36 5.17 -11.40
CA HIS A 96 -3.20 4.29 -11.27
C HIS A 96 -2.56 3.97 -12.62
N CYS A 97 -3.35 3.71 -13.66
CA CYS A 97 -2.86 3.51 -15.03
C CYS A 97 -2.12 4.76 -15.54
N VAL A 98 -2.71 5.95 -15.33
CA VAL A 98 -2.04 7.22 -15.68
C VAL A 98 -0.71 7.36 -14.95
N LEU A 99 -0.65 6.98 -13.67
CA LEU A 99 0.59 7.03 -12.91
C LEU A 99 1.63 6.04 -13.45
N ILE A 100 1.25 4.81 -13.80
CA ILE A 100 2.15 3.82 -14.43
C ILE A 100 2.74 4.40 -15.70
N ILE A 101 1.89 4.95 -16.58
CA ILE A 101 2.32 5.54 -17.85
C ILE A 101 3.28 6.73 -17.60
N TYR A 102 2.87 7.66 -16.73
CA TYR A 102 3.68 8.80 -16.36
C TYR A 102 5.04 8.38 -15.81
N PHE A 103 5.06 7.46 -14.84
CA PHE A 103 6.29 6.99 -14.21
C PHE A 103 7.22 6.31 -15.21
N THR A 104 6.66 5.47 -16.08
CA THR A 104 7.42 4.75 -17.10
C THR A 104 8.03 5.72 -18.11
N ILE A 105 7.27 6.66 -18.65
CA ILE A 105 7.77 7.62 -19.64
C ILE A 105 8.81 8.58 -19.05
N THR A 106 8.62 8.97 -17.79
CA THR A 106 9.47 9.98 -17.15
C THR A 106 10.78 9.41 -16.60
N PHE A 107 10.74 8.21 -15.98
CA PHE A 107 11.88 7.71 -15.22
C PHE A 107 12.55 6.46 -15.82
N MET A 108 11.91 5.73 -16.75
CA MET A 108 12.56 4.58 -17.37
C MET A 108 13.59 4.93 -18.46
N PRO A 109 13.49 6.04 -19.22
CA PRO A 109 14.53 6.36 -20.22
C PRO A 109 15.94 6.55 -19.60
N GLY A 110 16.03 6.99 -18.34
CA GLY A 110 17.29 7.13 -17.60
C GLY A 110 17.55 5.99 -16.60
N PHE A 111 16.97 4.81 -16.82
CA PHE A 111 17.03 3.71 -15.89
C PHE A 111 18.46 3.28 -15.52
N ARG A 112 18.76 3.26 -14.22
CA ARG A 112 19.99 2.69 -13.66
C ARG A 112 19.63 1.90 -12.41
N VAL A 113 20.19 0.71 -12.25
CA VAL A 113 19.88 -0.18 -11.11
C VAL A 113 20.10 0.48 -9.74
N PRO A 114 21.15 1.31 -9.53
CA PRO A 114 21.33 2.02 -8.25
C PRO A 114 20.20 2.98 -7.88
N ASP A 115 19.45 3.50 -8.85
CA ASP A 115 18.39 4.50 -8.65
C ASP A 115 17.01 3.85 -8.39
N VAL A 116 16.92 2.52 -8.55
CA VAL A 116 15.67 1.78 -8.33
C VAL A 116 15.32 1.74 -6.85
N LEU A 117 14.05 2.04 -6.53
CA LEU A 117 13.54 2.10 -5.16
C LEU A 117 12.45 1.03 -4.94
N PRO A 118 12.25 0.57 -3.71
CA PRO A 118 11.15 -0.37 -3.38
C PRO A 118 9.76 0.14 -3.79
N SER A 119 9.59 1.47 -3.92
CA SER A 119 8.35 2.09 -4.41
C SER A 119 7.97 1.73 -5.86
N TYR A 120 8.88 1.15 -6.66
CA TYR A 120 8.56 0.60 -7.98
C TYR A 120 7.52 -0.53 -7.89
N PHE A 121 7.53 -1.30 -6.80
CA PHE A 121 6.44 -2.24 -6.51
C PHE A 121 5.09 -1.54 -6.39
N VAL A 122 5.04 -0.38 -5.75
CA VAL A 122 3.80 0.39 -5.62
C VAL A 122 3.28 0.83 -6.98
N VAL A 123 4.17 1.30 -7.87
CA VAL A 123 3.79 1.75 -9.22
C VAL A 123 3.22 0.60 -10.05
N TYR A 124 3.96 -0.50 -10.17
CA TYR A 124 3.62 -1.55 -11.15
C TYR A 124 2.75 -2.67 -10.57
N VAL A 125 3.00 -3.09 -9.33
CA VAL A 125 2.21 -4.16 -8.69
C VAL A 125 0.98 -3.60 -7.98
N GLY A 126 1.03 -2.33 -7.55
CA GLY A 126 -0.05 -1.70 -6.77
C GLY A 126 -1.41 -1.71 -7.44
N ILE A 127 -1.47 -1.76 -8.78
CA ILE A 127 -2.74 -1.86 -9.52
C ILE A 127 -3.54 -3.12 -9.14
N ALA A 128 -2.87 -4.17 -8.66
CA ALA A 128 -3.51 -5.37 -8.14
C ALA A 128 -4.36 -5.11 -6.89
N ALA A 129 -4.29 -3.92 -6.26
CA ALA A 129 -5.24 -3.54 -5.21
C ALA A 129 -6.69 -3.54 -5.69
N ALA A 130 -6.94 -3.30 -6.97
CA ALA A 130 -8.26 -3.43 -7.58
C ALA A 130 -8.85 -4.84 -7.44
N CYS A 131 -7.99 -5.86 -7.39
CA CYS A 131 -8.41 -7.27 -7.26
C CYS A 131 -9.15 -7.54 -5.95
N LEU A 132 -8.83 -6.79 -4.89
CA LEU A 132 -9.42 -6.98 -3.56
C LEU A 132 -10.92 -6.66 -3.54
N THR A 133 -11.37 -5.75 -4.41
CA THR A 133 -12.75 -5.24 -4.45
C THR A 133 -13.48 -5.56 -5.75
N ALA A 134 -12.80 -6.09 -6.78
CA ALA A 134 -13.40 -6.47 -8.06
C ALA A 134 -14.62 -7.41 -7.95
N PRO A 135 -14.65 -8.41 -7.03
CA PRO A 135 -15.83 -9.27 -6.85
C PRO A 135 -17.09 -8.50 -6.44
N ALA A 136 -16.94 -7.44 -5.62
CA ALA A 136 -18.07 -6.62 -5.17
C ALA A 136 -18.79 -5.88 -6.32
N TYR A 137 -18.13 -5.78 -7.48
CA TYR A 137 -18.63 -5.11 -8.68
C TYR A 137 -18.91 -6.08 -9.84
N ASN A 138 -18.87 -7.38 -9.60
CA ASN A 138 -18.97 -8.41 -10.64
C ASN A 138 -17.92 -8.22 -11.77
N ALA A 139 -16.78 -7.57 -11.46
CA ALA A 139 -15.75 -7.19 -12.41
C ALA A 139 -14.56 -8.19 -12.42
N LEU A 140 -14.84 -9.48 -12.27
CA LEU A 140 -13.81 -10.53 -12.19
C LEU A 140 -12.90 -10.56 -13.41
N GLY A 141 -13.43 -10.30 -14.62
CA GLY A 141 -12.64 -10.24 -15.85
C GLY A 141 -11.59 -9.15 -15.80
N THR A 142 -11.99 -7.93 -15.45
CA THR A 142 -11.08 -6.79 -15.26
C THR A 142 -10.06 -7.08 -14.15
N GLY A 143 -10.54 -7.61 -13.01
CA GLY A 143 -9.66 -8.00 -11.91
C GLY A 143 -8.57 -8.98 -12.34
N ARG A 144 -8.91 -10.02 -13.13
CA ARG A 144 -7.94 -11.01 -13.63
C ARG A 144 -6.88 -10.40 -14.55
N VAL A 145 -7.26 -9.46 -15.43
CA VAL A 145 -6.29 -8.76 -16.28
C VAL A 145 -5.30 -7.96 -15.43
N LEU A 146 -5.81 -7.20 -14.45
CA LEU A 146 -4.98 -6.41 -13.53
C LEU A 146 -4.12 -7.29 -12.62
N PHE A 147 -4.63 -8.44 -12.21
CA PHE A 147 -3.86 -9.44 -11.47
C PHE A 147 -2.65 -9.93 -12.26
N TRP A 148 -2.86 -10.39 -13.50
CA TRP A 148 -1.76 -10.91 -14.31
C TRP A 148 -0.72 -9.87 -14.64
N PHE A 149 -1.14 -8.62 -14.88
CA PHE A 149 -0.21 -7.50 -15.05
C PHE A 149 0.63 -7.29 -13.77
N GLY A 150 -0.02 -7.16 -12.60
CA GLY A 150 0.67 -6.95 -11.33
C GLY A 150 1.57 -8.12 -10.96
N PHE A 151 1.14 -9.35 -11.19
CA PHE A 151 1.91 -10.55 -10.90
C PHE A 151 3.15 -10.68 -11.79
N ALA A 152 3.01 -10.42 -13.10
CA ALA A 152 4.15 -10.38 -14.02
C ALA A 152 5.16 -9.28 -13.62
N ALA A 153 4.66 -8.08 -13.31
CA ALA A 153 5.49 -6.99 -12.81
C ALA A 153 6.22 -7.36 -11.51
N TYR A 154 5.54 -8.06 -10.59
CA TYR A 154 6.16 -8.57 -9.36
C TYR A 154 7.33 -9.51 -9.66
N LEU A 155 7.13 -10.50 -10.52
CA LEU A 155 8.16 -11.48 -10.86
C LEU A 155 9.40 -10.84 -11.52
N ILE A 156 9.21 -9.78 -12.31
CA ILE A 156 10.31 -9.02 -12.93
C ILE A 156 11.02 -8.14 -11.90
N LEU A 157 10.26 -7.43 -11.06
CA LEU A 157 10.81 -6.47 -10.12
C LEU A 157 11.45 -7.13 -8.89
N LEU A 158 10.99 -8.30 -8.47
CA LEU A 158 11.51 -8.98 -7.27
C LEU A 158 13.02 -9.22 -7.33
N PRO A 159 13.59 -9.89 -8.35
CA PRO A 159 15.03 -10.09 -8.42
C PRO A 159 15.79 -8.78 -8.54
N LEU A 160 15.29 -7.82 -9.31
CA LEU A 160 15.92 -6.52 -9.51
C LEU A 160 16.04 -5.74 -8.19
N LEU A 161 14.94 -5.61 -7.46
CA LEU A 161 14.89 -4.87 -6.21
C LEU A 161 15.63 -5.59 -5.08
N THR A 162 15.58 -6.92 -5.06
CA THR A 162 16.35 -7.73 -4.11
C THR A 162 17.85 -7.55 -4.34
N TYR A 163 18.32 -7.62 -5.58
CA TYR A 163 19.71 -7.33 -5.93
C TYR A 163 20.10 -5.92 -5.51
N ARG A 164 19.25 -4.93 -5.81
CA ARG A 164 19.46 -3.53 -5.41
C ARG A 164 19.60 -3.37 -3.90
N ALA A 165 18.70 -4.01 -3.12
CA ALA A 165 18.68 -3.90 -1.67
C ALA A 165 19.86 -4.60 -1.00
N LEU A 166 20.28 -5.76 -1.50
CA LEU A 166 21.31 -6.62 -0.88
C LEU A 166 22.73 -6.30 -1.36
N ALA A 167 22.91 -6.05 -2.66
CA ALA A 167 24.22 -5.86 -3.26
C ALA A 167 24.68 -4.40 -3.26
N ILE A 168 23.83 -3.46 -3.65
CA ILE A 168 24.19 -2.05 -3.80
C ILE A 168 24.09 -1.27 -2.48
N LYS A 169 23.10 -1.56 -1.64
CA LYS A 169 22.90 -1.06 -0.26
C LYS A 169 22.86 0.47 -0.06
N SER A 170 22.87 1.29 -1.11
CA SER A 170 22.96 2.75 -1.02
C SER A 170 21.58 3.45 -0.96
N ILE A 171 20.66 2.96 -0.10
CA ILE A 171 19.35 3.62 0.08
C ILE A 171 19.52 4.72 1.13
N PRO A 172 19.17 6.00 0.80
CA PRO A 172 19.21 7.11 1.76
C PRO A 172 18.35 6.82 2.99
N GLU A 173 18.82 7.23 4.18
CA GLU A 173 18.14 6.98 5.46
C GLU A 173 16.64 7.36 5.43
N PRO A 174 16.21 8.52 4.88
CA PRO A 174 14.80 8.88 4.81
C PRO A 174 13.93 7.92 3.98
N LEU A 175 14.54 7.11 3.13
CA LEU A 175 13.85 6.14 2.27
C LEU A 175 13.97 4.69 2.80
N LEU A 176 14.77 4.43 3.84
CA LEU A 176 14.90 3.09 4.42
C LEU A 176 13.56 2.47 4.86
N PRO A 177 12.58 3.22 5.43
CA PRO A 177 11.28 2.67 5.73
C PRO A 177 10.57 2.02 4.53
N THR A 178 10.87 2.44 3.29
CA THR A 178 10.28 1.84 2.09
C THR A 178 10.69 0.38 1.85
N LEU A 179 11.73 -0.12 2.53
CA LEU A 179 12.09 -1.54 2.49
C LEU A 179 10.95 -2.46 2.99
N THR A 180 10.07 -1.96 3.85
CA THR A 180 8.89 -2.75 4.28
C THR A 180 7.92 -3.06 3.14
N ILE A 181 7.99 -2.30 2.02
CA ILE A 181 7.17 -2.54 0.84
C ILE A 181 7.40 -3.96 0.27
N PHE A 182 8.58 -4.55 0.48
CA PHE A 182 8.85 -5.92 0.01
C PHE A 182 7.84 -6.96 0.50
N ALA A 183 7.20 -6.77 1.66
CA ALA A 183 6.18 -7.67 2.18
C ALA A 183 4.84 -7.59 1.42
N ALA A 184 4.57 -6.49 0.69
CA ALA A 184 3.26 -6.26 0.09
C ALA A 184 2.99 -7.02 -1.21
N PRO A 185 3.90 -7.10 -2.21
CA PRO A 185 3.55 -7.54 -3.56
C PRO A 185 3.03 -8.97 -3.63
N ALA A 186 3.75 -9.93 -3.05
CA ALA A 186 3.32 -11.33 -3.03
C ALA A 186 2.00 -11.50 -2.27
N SER A 187 1.88 -10.83 -1.12
CA SER A 187 0.69 -10.85 -0.28
C SER A 187 -0.52 -10.25 -1.00
N LEU A 188 -0.33 -9.12 -1.70
CA LEU A 188 -1.38 -8.49 -2.49
C LEU A 188 -1.83 -9.38 -3.65
N CYS A 189 -0.87 -10.01 -4.34
CA CYS A 189 -1.16 -10.97 -5.40
C CYS A 189 -1.88 -12.21 -4.84
N LEU A 190 -1.46 -12.75 -3.68
CA LEU A 190 -2.11 -13.90 -3.05
C LEU A 190 -3.57 -13.60 -2.68
N ALA A 191 -3.81 -12.49 -1.96
CA ALA A 191 -5.15 -12.08 -1.58
C ALA A 191 -6.04 -11.80 -2.81
N GLY A 192 -5.50 -11.13 -3.84
CA GLY A 192 -6.20 -10.90 -5.10
C GLY A 192 -6.50 -12.19 -5.87
N TYR A 193 -5.55 -13.13 -5.90
CA TYR A 193 -5.70 -14.42 -6.56
C TYR A 193 -6.87 -15.22 -5.99
N LEU A 194 -6.90 -15.37 -4.67
CA LEU A 194 -7.93 -16.11 -3.97
C LEU A 194 -9.34 -15.51 -4.17
N LYS A 195 -9.45 -14.20 -4.36
CA LYS A 195 -10.74 -13.53 -4.61
C LYS A 195 -11.22 -13.61 -6.06
N LEU A 196 -10.30 -13.81 -7.02
CA LEU A 196 -10.63 -13.72 -8.45
C LEU A 196 -10.76 -15.07 -9.15
N PHE A 197 -10.15 -16.13 -8.62
CA PHE A 197 -10.07 -17.42 -9.28
C PHE A 197 -10.80 -18.50 -8.47
N PRO A 198 -12.02 -18.88 -8.88
CA PRO A 198 -12.78 -19.94 -8.18
C PRO A 198 -12.06 -21.29 -8.23
N ALA A 199 -11.38 -21.60 -9.35
CA ALA A 199 -10.53 -22.77 -9.49
C ALA A 199 -9.07 -22.35 -9.20
N VAL A 200 -8.65 -22.51 -7.94
CA VAL A 200 -7.30 -22.15 -7.49
C VAL A 200 -6.31 -23.20 -7.99
N ASN A 201 -5.30 -22.74 -8.77
CA ASN A 201 -4.16 -23.58 -9.10
C ASN A 201 -3.19 -23.63 -7.90
N MET A 202 -2.98 -24.82 -7.34
CA MET A 202 -2.18 -25.01 -6.13
C MET A 202 -0.72 -24.62 -6.30
N THR A 203 -0.15 -24.71 -7.52
CA THR A 203 1.23 -24.27 -7.77
C THR A 203 1.35 -22.75 -7.63
N VAL A 204 0.42 -21.98 -8.20
CA VAL A 204 0.39 -20.52 -8.07
C VAL A 204 0.11 -20.11 -6.62
N PHE A 205 -0.81 -20.80 -5.96
CA PHE A 205 -1.13 -20.56 -4.54
C PHE A 205 0.10 -20.73 -3.66
N TRP A 206 0.79 -21.86 -3.74
CA TRP A 206 1.97 -22.12 -2.92
C TRP A 206 3.14 -21.20 -3.26
N LEU A 207 3.35 -20.91 -4.55
CA LEU A 207 4.37 -19.95 -4.98
C LEU A 207 4.15 -18.58 -4.31
N LEU A 208 2.93 -18.06 -4.40
CA LEU A 208 2.60 -16.75 -3.80
C LEU A 208 2.67 -16.79 -2.27
N THR A 209 2.20 -17.87 -1.64
CA THR A 209 2.24 -18.05 -0.18
C THR A 209 3.67 -18.09 0.33
N PHE A 210 4.56 -18.87 -0.32
CA PHE A 210 5.97 -18.93 0.05
C PHE A 210 6.66 -17.57 -0.12
N LEU A 211 6.45 -16.90 -1.23
CA LEU A 211 7.02 -15.59 -1.48
C LEU A 211 6.50 -14.55 -0.46
N ALA A 212 5.21 -14.59 -0.12
CA ALA A 212 4.61 -13.71 0.88
C ALA A 212 5.24 -13.94 2.27
N LEU A 213 5.38 -15.19 2.69
CA LEU A 213 5.98 -15.55 3.98
C LEU A 213 7.46 -15.16 4.04
N ILE A 214 8.26 -15.47 3.02
CA ILE A 214 9.69 -15.13 2.98
C ILE A 214 9.87 -13.61 3.06
N MET A 215 9.14 -12.85 2.27
CA MET A 215 9.25 -11.39 2.24
C MET A 215 8.74 -10.76 3.55
N LEU A 216 7.64 -11.24 4.09
CA LEU A 216 7.15 -10.79 5.40
C LEU A 216 8.20 -11.06 6.49
N PHE A 217 8.76 -12.26 6.54
CA PHE A 217 9.75 -12.62 7.55
C PHE A 217 11.02 -11.78 7.44
N ALA A 218 11.53 -11.58 6.22
CA ALA A 218 12.68 -10.71 5.96
C ALA A 218 12.43 -9.27 6.44
N VAL A 219 11.23 -8.73 6.18
CA VAL A 219 10.82 -7.39 6.64
C VAL A 219 10.73 -7.35 8.15
N LEU A 220 10.11 -8.34 8.80
CA LEU A 220 9.96 -8.38 10.26
C LEU A 220 11.32 -8.46 10.97
N LEU A 221 12.29 -9.19 10.44
CA LEU A 221 13.66 -9.23 10.98
C LEU A 221 14.36 -7.87 10.89
N TYR A 222 14.09 -7.08 9.86
CA TYR A 222 14.72 -5.77 9.67
C TYR A 222 13.94 -4.63 10.34
N LEU A 223 12.67 -4.83 10.65
CA LEU A 223 11.75 -3.83 11.20
C LEU A 223 12.25 -3.17 12.50
N PRO A 224 12.82 -3.90 13.49
CA PRO A 224 13.33 -3.26 14.72
C PRO A 224 14.41 -2.21 14.45
N LYS A 225 15.23 -2.40 13.41
CA LYS A 225 16.23 -1.42 13.01
C LYS A 225 15.56 -0.20 12.38
N LEU A 226 14.54 -0.39 11.55
CA LEU A 226 13.81 0.70 10.91
C LEU A 226 13.03 1.57 11.91
N LEU A 227 12.47 0.95 12.95
CA LEU A 227 11.72 1.67 14.00
C LEU A 227 12.60 2.54 14.91
N ARG A 228 13.93 2.34 14.90
CA ARG A 228 14.89 3.18 15.64
C ARG A 228 15.26 4.48 14.89
N LEU A 229 14.88 4.60 13.62
CA LEU A 229 15.14 5.83 12.86
C LEU A 229 14.30 6.98 13.41
N LYS A 230 14.76 8.21 13.18
CA LYS A 230 13.91 9.37 13.39
C LYS A 230 12.70 9.32 12.45
N PHE A 231 11.63 10.03 12.81
CA PHE A 231 10.43 10.05 11.98
C PHE A 231 10.71 10.67 10.59
N TYR A 232 10.30 9.95 9.56
CA TYR A 232 10.26 10.41 8.17
C TYR A 232 8.87 10.18 7.59
N PRO A 233 8.41 11.00 6.62
CA PRO A 233 7.13 10.77 5.93
C PRO A 233 7.03 9.38 5.26
N SER A 234 8.15 8.74 4.95
CA SER A 234 8.21 7.36 4.44
C SER A 234 7.76 6.28 5.45
N TYR A 235 7.54 6.64 6.73
CA TYR A 235 6.96 5.74 7.74
C TYR A 235 5.59 5.21 7.35
N SER A 236 4.87 5.89 6.44
CA SER A 236 3.65 5.34 5.84
C SER A 236 3.85 3.97 5.20
N ALA A 237 5.07 3.61 4.78
CA ALA A 237 5.41 2.30 4.26
C ALA A 237 5.35 1.17 5.31
N PHE A 238 5.31 1.46 6.61
CA PHE A 238 5.12 0.46 7.66
C PHE A 238 3.67 -0.06 7.75
N THR A 239 2.70 0.60 7.11
CA THR A 239 1.28 0.31 7.29
C THR A 239 0.78 -0.79 6.36
N PHE A 240 0.44 -0.45 5.13
CA PHE A 240 -0.20 -1.36 4.18
C PHE A 240 0.55 -2.67 3.96
N PRO A 241 1.89 -2.73 3.83
CA PRO A 241 2.59 -3.98 3.58
C PRO A 241 2.34 -5.06 4.63
N LEU A 242 2.33 -4.69 5.90
CA LEU A 242 2.09 -5.65 6.98
C LEU A 242 0.60 -6.03 7.09
N VAL A 243 -0.28 -5.07 6.85
CA VAL A 243 -1.73 -5.31 6.85
C VAL A 243 -2.12 -6.26 5.72
N ILE A 244 -1.64 -6.04 4.49
CA ILE A 244 -1.96 -6.93 3.37
C ILE A 244 -1.35 -8.32 3.53
N SER A 245 -0.21 -8.43 4.22
CA SER A 245 0.37 -9.73 4.55
C SER A 245 -0.51 -10.51 5.53
N ALA A 246 -1.05 -9.85 6.55
CA ALA A 246 -1.98 -10.47 7.49
C ALA A 246 -3.30 -10.88 6.79
N ILE A 247 -3.84 -10.02 5.91
CA ILE A 247 -5.03 -10.35 5.10
C ILE A 247 -4.76 -11.58 4.23
N ALA A 248 -3.64 -11.60 3.52
CA ALA A 248 -3.29 -12.69 2.62
C ALA A 248 -3.12 -14.03 3.34
N LEU A 249 -2.50 -14.02 4.52
CA LEU A 249 -2.36 -15.22 5.36
C LEU A 249 -3.72 -15.71 5.87
N LYS A 250 -4.61 -14.79 6.26
CA LYS A 250 -5.96 -15.11 6.71
C LYS A 250 -6.82 -15.67 5.57
N ASP A 251 -6.75 -15.05 4.38
CA ASP A 251 -7.44 -15.55 3.18
C ASP A 251 -6.89 -16.94 2.78
N ALA A 252 -5.58 -17.18 2.90
CA ALA A 252 -4.94 -18.47 2.61
C ALA A 252 -5.32 -19.56 3.61
N ASP A 253 -5.37 -19.25 4.91
CA ASP A 253 -5.83 -20.17 5.96
C ASP A 253 -7.30 -20.55 5.74
N MET A 254 -8.16 -19.58 5.47
CA MET A 254 -9.57 -19.81 5.17
C MET A 254 -9.74 -20.72 3.94
N PHE A 255 -9.01 -20.46 2.86
CA PHE A 255 -9.03 -21.28 1.66
C PHE A 255 -8.59 -22.73 1.94
N LEU A 256 -7.49 -22.92 2.66
CA LEU A 256 -6.99 -24.28 2.97
C LEU A 256 -7.86 -25.02 3.96
N SER A 257 -8.54 -24.34 4.88
CA SER A 257 -9.46 -24.97 5.83
C SER A 257 -10.68 -25.61 5.14
N GLU A 258 -11.02 -25.15 3.93
CA GLU A 258 -12.06 -25.73 3.08
C GLU A 258 -11.55 -26.92 2.24
N THR A 259 -10.25 -27.25 2.33
CA THR A 259 -9.61 -28.36 1.61
C THR A 259 -9.13 -29.44 2.59
N PRO A 260 -8.90 -30.68 2.11
CA PRO A 260 -8.29 -31.72 2.95
C PRO A 260 -6.84 -31.42 3.39
N MET A 261 -6.24 -30.37 2.82
CA MET A 261 -4.84 -29.95 3.07
C MET A 261 -4.72 -28.86 4.13
N GLY A 262 -5.67 -28.75 5.07
CA GLY A 262 -5.62 -27.74 6.11
C GLY A 262 -4.25 -27.63 6.80
N VAL A 263 -3.68 -26.44 6.89
CA VAL A 263 -2.39 -26.17 7.53
C VAL A 263 -2.60 -25.25 8.73
N PRO A 264 -2.84 -25.79 9.94
CA PRO A 264 -3.15 -24.98 11.13
C PRO A 264 -2.10 -23.88 11.42
N ALA A 265 -0.85 -24.10 11.02
CA ALA A 265 0.22 -23.11 11.18
C ALA A 265 -0.07 -21.77 10.48
N LEU A 266 -0.81 -21.78 9.36
CA LEU A 266 -1.17 -20.53 8.65
C LEU A 266 -2.14 -19.67 9.48
N GLY A 267 -3.13 -20.28 10.14
CA GLY A 267 -4.05 -19.57 11.03
C GLY A 267 -3.33 -18.92 12.21
N TYR A 268 -2.37 -19.64 12.83
CA TYR A 268 -1.52 -19.06 13.87
C TYR A 268 -0.68 -17.90 13.35
N LEU A 269 -0.06 -18.05 12.19
CA LEU A 269 0.75 -17.00 11.57
C LEU A 269 -0.10 -15.78 11.18
N ALA A 270 -1.32 -15.99 10.67
CA ALA A 270 -2.26 -14.92 10.37
C ALA A 270 -2.62 -14.11 11.63
N GLY A 271 -2.95 -14.79 12.73
CA GLY A 271 -3.24 -14.15 14.02
C GLY A 271 -2.03 -13.39 14.58
N LEU A 272 -0.83 -13.99 14.49
CA LEU A 272 0.41 -13.33 14.93
C LEU A 272 0.77 -12.13 14.05
N ALA A 273 0.45 -12.14 12.76
CA ALA A 273 0.73 -11.02 11.86
C ALA A 273 -0.28 -9.87 12.02
N GLU A 274 -1.52 -10.15 12.39
CA GLU A 274 -2.60 -9.15 12.51
C GLU A 274 -2.28 -8.11 13.58
N VAL A 275 -1.86 -8.52 14.76
CA VAL A 275 -1.61 -7.63 15.90
C VAL A 275 -0.53 -6.58 15.58
N PRO A 276 0.71 -6.94 15.17
CA PRO A 276 1.72 -5.94 14.85
C PRO A 276 1.34 -5.09 13.64
N ALA A 277 0.60 -5.62 12.67
CA ALA A 277 0.12 -4.85 11.53
C ALA A 277 -0.79 -3.70 11.98
N VAL A 278 -1.79 -3.98 12.82
CA VAL A 278 -2.72 -2.97 13.35
C VAL A 278 -1.98 -1.99 14.26
N MET A 279 -1.11 -2.49 15.16
CA MET A 279 -0.31 -1.64 16.06
C MET A 279 0.55 -0.63 15.26
N LEU A 280 1.16 -1.07 14.17
CA LEU A 280 1.98 -0.19 13.34
C LEU A 280 1.15 0.84 12.56
N VAL A 281 -0.05 0.50 12.11
CA VAL A 281 -0.97 1.48 11.52
C VAL A 281 -1.31 2.58 12.52
N VAL A 282 -1.66 2.21 13.77
CA VAL A 282 -1.97 3.17 14.84
C VAL A 282 -0.73 3.98 15.22
N TYR A 283 0.43 3.32 15.37
CA TYR A 283 1.69 4.01 15.66
C TYR A 283 2.02 5.06 14.59
N VAL A 284 1.93 4.70 13.31
CA VAL A 284 2.21 5.63 12.21
C VAL A 284 1.20 6.76 12.19
N LEU A 285 -0.09 6.48 12.44
CA LEU A 285 -1.12 7.52 12.54
C LEU A 285 -0.77 8.55 13.63
N ILE A 286 -0.39 8.10 14.82
CA ILE A 286 0.03 8.98 15.92
C ILE A 286 1.26 9.81 15.53
N ARG A 287 2.27 9.20 14.90
CA ARG A 287 3.48 9.90 14.47
C ARG A 287 3.21 10.96 13.40
N TYR A 288 2.32 10.64 12.44
CA TYR A 288 1.90 11.61 11.41
C TYR A 288 1.12 12.78 11.99
N THR A 289 0.19 12.49 12.89
CA THR A 289 -0.61 13.53 13.56
C THR A 289 0.29 14.48 14.36
N GLY A 290 1.19 13.92 15.16
CA GLY A 290 2.18 14.72 15.91
C GLY A 290 3.07 15.58 15.01
N PHE A 291 3.53 15.03 13.89
CA PHE A 291 4.35 15.77 12.91
C PHE A 291 3.58 16.94 12.28
N MET A 292 2.32 16.75 11.91
CA MET A 292 1.47 17.80 11.34
C MET A 292 1.23 18.94 12.34
N PHE A 293 0.96 18.61 13.61
CA PHE A 293 0.75 19.63 14.65
C PHE A 293 2.03 20.43 14.95
N LEU A 294 3.19 19.78 15.03
CA LEU A 294 4.47 20.45 15.31
C LEU A 294 4.90 21.39 14.17
N GLN A 295 4.59 21.08 12.92
CA GLN A 295 4.85 22.00 11.81
C GLN A 295 4.02 23.27 11.87
N HIS A 296 2.77 23.20 12.34
CA HIS A 296 1.89 24.37 12.49
C HIS A 296 2.33 25.31 13.63
N VAL A 297 2.91 24.75 14.69
CA VAL A 297 3.40 25.54 15.83
C VAL A 297 4.69 26.30 15.48
N ASN A 298 5.52 25.78 14.58
CA ASN A 298 6.78 26.40 14.17
C ASN A 298 6.66 27.43 13.02
N VAL A 299 5.48 27.57 12.40
CA VAL A 299 5.18 28.66 11.47
C VAL A 299 4.62 29.82 12.28
N GLY A 300 5.50 30.54 13.01
CA GLY A 300 5.17 31.81 13.61
C GLY A 300 4.66 32.83 12.56
N PRO A 301 3.95 33.89 12.98
CA PRO A 301 3.39 34.87 12.05
C PRO A 301 4.51 35.44 11.16
N PRO A 302 4.23 35.76 9.88
CA PRO A 302 5.23 36.29 8.97
C PRO A 302 5.85 37.56 9.60
N GLN A 303 7.18 37.54 9.79
CA GLN A 303 7.89 38.72 10.23
C GLN A 303 7.64 39.81 9.18
N ALA A 304 6.90 40.84 9.57
CA ALA A 304 6.76 42.06 8.79
C ALA A 304 8.14 42.64 8.58
N HIS A 305 8.68 42.52 7.37
CA HIS A 305 9.85 43.27 6.99
C HIS A 305 9.52 44.77 7.15
N SER A 306 10.01 45.37 8.23
CA SER A 306 10.01 46.82 8.37
C SER A 306 10.91 47.39 7.27
N VAL A 307 10.27 47.95 6.25
CA VAL A 307 10.96 48.82 5.28
C VAL A 307 11.37 50.07 6.05
N SER A 308 12.62 50.13 6.48
CA SER A 308 13.22 51.38 6.92
C SER A 308 13.53 52.22 5.68
N LYS A 309 13.00 53.42 5.70
CA LYS A 309 13.23 54.49 4.74
C LYS A 309 14.71 54.89 4.66
#